data_ab967eba7e034c86203c014caca2bdf5
#
_entry.id   ab967eba7e034c86203c014caca2bdf5
#
_cell.length_a   1.000
_cell.length_b   1.000
_cell.length_c   1.000
_cell.angle_alpha   90.00
_cell.angle_beta   90.00
_cell.angle_gamma   90.00
#
_symmetry.space_group_name_H-M   'P 1'
#
loop_
_entity.id
_entity.type
_entity.pdbx_description
1 polymer ?
#
loop_
_entity_poly.entity_id
_entity_poly.type
_entity_poly.pdbx_seq_one_letter_code
_entity_poly.pdbx_strand_id
1 'polypeptide(L)'
;MGLGKGGDLGGLAGADAHCQALAGAVGAGTRTWHAYLSTQALPGQPAVNARDRIGKGPWYNFKGEMIAQDLAHLHGDTMELAHQGNNLNKLTGLTEKGQIVPGLYDYSDPRDNDWNYAKTTRFSTRHEMLTGTQTDGTAFTDGADHTCDNWNSNKSPAPGTSNGNLNAADGRPNAQIGFPDRNGGGSGSWNSAHGTRGCAQTDLPKTHGIGLYYCFAIN
;
A
#
# COMPACT_ATOMS: atom_id res chain seq x y z
N MET A 1 -11.28 3.19 3.12
CA MET A 1 -11.35 3.28 1.64
C MET A 1 -10.33 4.30 1.16
N GLY A 2 -9.68 4.09 0.01
CA GLY A 2 -8.79 5.08 -0.57
C GLY A 2 -9.53 6.38 -0.91
N LEU A 3 -8.78 7.48 -1.05
CA LEU A 3 -9.34 8.83 -1.31
C LEU A 3 -9.99 8.97 -2.70
N GLY A 4 -9.82 8.01 -3.61
CA GLY A 4 -10.32 8.08 -4.98
C GLY A 4 -9.56 9.09 -5.86
N LYS A 5 -8.34 9.46 -5.45
CA LYS A 5 -7.49 10.45 -6.12
C LYS A 5 -6.20 9.84 -6.71
N GLY A 6 -6.15 8.52 -6.83
CA GLY A 6 -4.93 7.84 -7.27
C GLY A 6 -3.81 8.02 -6.25
N GLY A 7 -2.62 8.37 -6.72
CA GLY A 7 -1.46 8.67 -5.90
C GLY A 7 -1.41 10.10 -5.35
N ASP A 8 -2.37 10.96 -5.71
CA ASP A 8 -2.49 12.31 -5.13
C ASP A 8 -3.23 12.25 -3.80
N LEU A 9 -2.49 12.02 -2.74
CA LEU A 9 -3.01 11.92 -1.37
C LEU A 9 -2.90 13.24 -0.60
N GLY A 10 -2.34 14.29 -1.22
CA GLY A 10 -1.98 15.53 -0.54
C GLY A 10 -0.70 15.39 0.29
N GLY A 11 0.25 14.62 -0.21
CA GLY A 11 1.48 14.28 0.48
C GLY A 11 1.25 13.38 1.70
N LEU A 12 2.27 13.24 2.55
CA LEU A 12 2.15 12.47 3.79
C LEU A 12 1.12 13.05 4.74
N ALA A 13 1.03 14.38 4.82
CA ALA A 13 0.09 15.05 5.72
C ALA A 13 -1.37 14.76 5.34
N GLY A 14 -1.70 14.77 4.04
CA GLY A 14 -3.03 14.42 3.56
C GLY A 14 -3.38 12.95 3.79
N ALA A 15 -2.42 12.05 3.59
CA ALA A 15 -2.59 10.63 3.88
C ALA A 15 -2.80 10.37 5.38
N ASP A 16 -2.04 11.02 6.25
CA ASP A 16 -2.21 10.91 7.71
C ASP A 16 -3.56 11.45 8.17
N ALA A 17 -3.97 12.60 7.65
CA ALA A 17 -5.29 13.17 7.96
C ALA A 17 -6.42 12.21 7.54
N HIS A 18 -6.28 11.50 6.44
CA HIS A 18 -7.25 10.49 6.02
C HIS A 18 -7.26 9.27 6.95
N CYS A 19 -6.07 8.76 7.35
CA CYS A 19 -5.98 7.70 8.36
C CYS A 19 -6.65 8.11 9.68
N GLN A 20 -6.40 9.33 10.14
CA GLN A 20 -7.01 9.88 11.36
C GLN A 20 -8.54 9.99 11.24
N ALA A 21 -9.05 10.41 10.08
CA ALA A 21 -10.49 10.51 9.82
C ALA A 21 -11.17 9.14 9.80
N LEU A 22 -10.55 8.13 9.15
CA LEU A 22 -11.06 6.75 9.14
C LEU A 22 -11.11 6.16 10.55
N ALA A 23 -10.04 6.35 11.33
CA ALA A 23 -9.98 5.90 12.72
C ALA A 23 -11.05 6.61 13.59
N GLY A 24 -11.24 7.91 13.41
CA GLY A 24 -12.28 8.68 14.09
C GLY A 24 -13.68 8.18 13.79
N ALA A 25 -13.95 7.81 12.55
CA ALA A 25 -15.25 7.30 12.12
C ALA A 25 -15.67 5.95 12.78
N VAL A 26 -14.69 5.21 13.32
CA VAL A 26 -14.92 3.92 14.01
C VAL A 26 -14.58 3.95 15.50
N GLY A 27 -14.45 5.16 16.09
CA GLY A 27 -14.23 5.32 17.52
C GLY A 27 -12.77 5.15 17.97
N ALA A 28 -11.82 5.03 17.06
CA ALA A 28 -10.38 4.90 17.35
C ALA A 28 -9.61 6.23 17.20
N GLY A 29 -10.31 7.35 17.09
CA GLY A 29 -9.74 8.68 16.82
C GLY A 29 -8.98 9.31 17.99
N THR A 30 -8.99 8.71 19.19
CA THR A 30 -8.20 9.18 20.34
C THR A 30 -6.71 8.90 20.22
N ARG A 31 -6.33 7.97 19.34
CA ARG A 31 -4.94 7.69 18.97
C ARG A 31 -4.53 8.55 17.78
N THR A 32 -3.24 8.79 17.63
CA THR A 32 -2.66 9.40 16.43
C THR A 32 -2.39 8.33 15.38
N TRP A 33 -2.84 8.56 14.16
CA TRP A 33 -2.73 7.61 13.06
C TRP A 33 -1.92 8.15 11.91
N HIS A 34 -0.94 7.38 11.46
CA HIS A 34 -0.12 7.70 10.30
C HIS A 34 -0.28 6.66 9.19
N ALA A 35 -0.18 7.15 7.96
CA ALA A 35 -0.08 6.30 6.78
C ALA A 35 1.32 5.67 6.69
N TYR A 36 1.38 4.38 6.39
CA TYR A 36 2.63 3.67 6.09
C TYR A 36 3.06 3.97 4.66
N LEU A 37 3.70 5.10 4.47
CA LEU A 37 4.15 5.60 3.18
C LEU A 37 5.56 6.18 3.30
N SER A 38 6.45 5.83 2.35
CA SER A 38 7.74 6.50 2.19
C SER A 38 7.62 7.70 1.25
N THR A 39 8.58 8.61 1.33
CA THR A 39 8.82 9.63 0.30
C THR A 39 10.26 9.56 -0.16
N GLN A 40 10.51 10.00 -1.37
CA GLN A 40 11.85 10.11 -1.93
C GLN A 40 12.51 11.42 -1.54
N ALA A 41 13.85 11.43 -1.57
CA ALA A 41 14.61 12.65 -1.41
C ALA A 41 14.35 13.61 -2.57
N LEU A 42 14.14 14.89 -2.25
CA LEU A 42 14.08 15.99 -3.19
C LEU A 42 15.16 17.01 -2.82
N PRO A 43 15.54 17.94 -3.72
CA PRO A 43 16.48 18.99 -3.39
C PRO A 43 16.08 19.73 -2.12
N GLY A 44 16.93 19.67 -1.09
CA GLY A 44 16.68 20.28 0.22
C GLY A 44 15.73 19.54 1.15
N GLN A 45 15.19 18.39 0.74
CA GLN A 45 14.29 17.56 1.56
C GLN A 45 14.80 16.11 1.58
N PRO A 46 15.15 15.55 2.75
CA PRO A 46 15.53 14.15 2.86
C PRO A 46 14.35 13.23 2.57
N ALA A 47 14.65 12.01 2.17
CA ALA A 47 13.66 10.94 2.09
C ALA A 47 13.06 10.66 3.48
N VAL A 48 11.82 10.20 3.49
CA VAL A 48 11.15 9.73 4.71
C VAL A 48 10.86 8.25 4.55
N ASN A 49 11.30 7.44 5.51
CA ASN A 49 11.03 6.00 5.52
C ASN A 49 9.66 5.72 6.13
N ALA A 50 8.88 4.83 5.54
CA ALA A 50 7.58 4.43 6.08
C ALA A 50 7.71 3.85 7.50
N ARG A 51 8.75 3.02 7.74
CA ARG A 51 9.01 2.39 9.04
C ARG A 51 9.23 3.40 10.18
N ASP A 52 9.81 4.56 9.89
CA ASP A 52 10.15 5.56 10.91
C ASP A 52 8.93 6.40 11.33
N ARG A 53 7.80 6.26 10.63
CA ARG A 53 6.60 7.08 10.84
C ARG A 53 5.52 6.43 11.69
N ILE A 54 5.58 5.12 11.88
CA ILE A 54 4.46 4.34 12.42
C ILE A 54 4.58 4.00 13.91
N GLY A 55 5.55 4.57 14.61
CA GLY A 55 5.78 4.28 16.03
C GLY A 55 6.59 3.01 16.24
N LYS A 56 6.44 2.39 17.41
CA LYS A 56 7.29 1.25 17.83
C LYS A 56 6.53 -0.05 18.01
N GLY A 57 5.20 -0.04 17.91
CA GLY A 57 4.33 -1.20 18.18
C GLY A 57 4.03 -1.40 19.67
N PRO A 58 3.41 -2.52 20.08
CA PRO A 58 2.82 -3.51 19.16
C PRO A 58 1.60 -2.99 18.42
N TRP A 59 1.34 -3.55 17.23
CA TRP A 59 0.15 -3.18 16.45
C TRP A 59 -0.84 -4.33 16.36
N TYR A 60 -2.11 -3.97 16.42
CA TYR A 60 -3.23 -4.89 16.37
C TYR A 60 -4.21 -4.46 15.27
N ASN A 61 -4.89 -5.43 14.66
CA ASN A 61 -5.95 -5.12 13.71
C ASN A 61 -7.26 -4.74 14.43
N PHE A 62 -8.30 -4.45 13.66
CA PHE A 62 -9.63 -4.09 14.18
C PHE A 62 -10.22 -5.12 15.15
N LYS A 63 -9.88 -6.40 15.01
CA LYS A 63 -10.36 -7.49 15.87
C LYS A 63 -9.49 -7.74 17.10
N GLY A 64 -8.45 -6.94 17.31
CA GLY A 64 -7.51 -7.11 18.41
C GLY A 64 -6.47 -8.23 18.19
N GLU A 65 -6.33 -8.74 16.97
CA GLU A 65 -5.28 -9.69 16.62
C GLU A 65 -3.97 -8.95 16.40
N MET A 66 -2.88 -9.40 17.04
CA MET A 66 -1.57 -8.77 16.90
C MET A 66 -1.01 -9.00 15.50
N ILE A 67 -0.66 -7.91 14.83
CA ILE A 67 -0.01 -7.91 13.52
C ILE A 67 1.50 -8.04 13.64
N ALA A 68 2.10 -7.23 14.50
CA ALA A 68 3.53 -7.31 14.82
C ALA A 68 3.80 -6.72 16.21
N GLN A 69 4.83 -7.22 16.85
CA GLN A 69 5.24 -6.79 18.18
C GLN A 69 5.98 -5.45 18.13
N ASP A 70 6.84 -5.28 17.14
CA ASP A 70 7.69 -4.12 16.96
C ASP A 70 8.11 -3.97 15.47
N LEU A 71 8.93 -2.97 15.17
CA LEU A 71 9.44 -2.70 13.82
C LEU A 71 10.26 -3.85 13.25
N ALA A 72 11.08 -4.49 14.06
CA ALA A 72 11.93 -5.60 13.61
C ALA A 72 11.08 -6.80 13.20
N HIS A 73 10.05 -7.14 14.00
CA HIS A 73 9.09 -8.20 13.67
C HIS A 73 8.25 -7.83 12.45
N LEU A 74 7.80 -6.57 12.33
CA LEU A 74 6.99 -6.13 11.20
C LEU A 74 7.72 -6.27 9.86
N HIS A 75 9.03 -5.96 9.82
CA HIS A 75 9.84 -5.95 8.61
C HIS A 75 10.72 -7.19 8.43
N GLY A 76 10.85 -8.04 9.44
CA GLY A 76 11.71 -9.23 9.38
C GLY A 76 13.19 -8.86 9.39
N ASP A 77 13.61 -7.97 10.32
CA ASP A 77 14.97 -7.41 10.35
C ASP A 77 16.06 -8.44 10.71
N THR A 78 15.70 -9.61 11.23
CA THR A 78 16.63 -10.74 11.42
C THR A 78 16.17 -11.96 10.63
N MET A 79 17.07 -12.94 10.44
CA MET A 79 16.74 -14.18 9.73
C MET A 79 15.56 -14.91 10.39
N GLU A 80 15.55 -14.98 11.71
CA GLU A 80 14.49 -15.63 12.49
C GLU A 80 13.15 -14.90 12.30
N LEU A 81 13.15 -13.57 12.41
CA LEU A 81 11.96 -12.75 12.23
C LEU A 81 11.48 -12.76 10.77
N ALA A 82 12.38 -12.81 9.80
CA ALA A 82 12.04 -12.96 8.38
C ALA A 82 11.37 -14.30 8.10
N HIS A 83 11.83 -15.39 8.70
CA HIS A 83 11.22 -16.72 8.61
C HIS A 83 9.89 -16.79 9.35
N GLN A 84 9.78 -16.20 10.53
CA GLN A 84 8.53 -16.13 11.29
C GLN A 84 7.48 -15.31 10.54
N GLY A 85 7.90 -14.16 9.98
CA GLY A 85 7.03 -13.18 9.35
C GLY A 85 6.11 -12.48 10.35
N ASN A 86 5.63 -11.31 9.99
CA ASN A 86 4.54 -10.67 10.73
C ASN A 86 3.21 -11.38 10.43
N ASN A 87 2.18 -11.10 11.24
CA ASN A 87 0.88 -11.75 11.13
C ASN A 87 -0.07 -11.07 10.12
N LEU A 88 0.44 -10.19 9.25
CA LEU A 88 -0.37 -9.60 8.20
C LEU A 88 -0.57 -10.61 7.08
N ASN A 89 -1.82 -10.99 6.87
CA ASN A 89 -2.24 -11.95 5.85
C ASN A 89 -3.68 -11.64 5.41
N LYS A 90 -4.24 -12.45 4.53
CA LYS A 90 -5.59 -12.28 4.00
C LYS A 90 -6.68 -12.14 5.07
N LEU A 91 -6.58 -12.86 6.20
CA LEU A 91 -7.60 -12.86 7.24
C LEU A 91 -7.40 -11.73 8.27
N THR A 92 -6.18 -11.23 8.41
CA THR A 92 -5.79 -10.23 9.40
C THR A 92 -5.61 -8.84 8.81
N GLY A 93 -5.41 -8.72 7.48
CA GLY A 93 -5.38 -7.44 6.74
C GLY A 93 -6.79 -6.87 6.61
N LEU A 94 -7.26 -6.17 7.63
CA LEU A 94 -8.63 -5.68 7.74
C LEU A 94 -8.73 -4.19 7.43
N THR A 95 -9.90 -3.79 6.92
CA THR A 95 -10.27 -2.38 6.82
C THR A 95 -10.54 -1.79 8.21
N GLU A 96 -10.72 -0.46 8.28
CA GLU A 96 -11.13 0.26 9.49
C GLU A 96 -12.45 -0.24 10.09
N LYS A 97 -13.25 -0.99 9.33
CA LYS A 97 -14.54 -1.59 9.76
C LYS A 97 -14.44 -3.08 10.06
N GLY A 98 -13.23 -3.63 10.09
CA GLY A 98 -13.02 -5.06 10.36
C GLY A 98 -13.39 -5.97 9.19
N GLN A 99 -13.53 -5.44 7.99
CA GLN A 99 -13.81 -6.21 6.78
C GLN A 99 -12.51 -6.70 6.14
N ILE A 100 -12.52 -7.91 5.60
CA ILE A 100 -11.41 -8.44 4.81
C ILE A 100 -11.30 -7.64 3.51
N VAL A 101 -10.10 -7.24 3.15
CA VAL A 101 -9.82 -6.63 1.85
C VAL A 101 -9.87 -7.73 0.78
N PRO A 102 -10.68 -7.57 -0.28
CA PRO A 102 -10.76 -8.55 -1.35
C PRO A 102 -9.40 -8.79 -2.01
N GLY A 103 -8.89 -9.99 -1.86
CA GLY A 103 -7.63 -10.45 -2.41
C GLY A 103 -7.77 -11.13 -3.77
N LEU A 104 -6.64 -11.62 -4.29
CA LEU A 104 -6.62 -12.40 -5.51
C LEU A 104 -7.44 -13.69 -5.29
N TYR A 105 -8.35 -14.01 -6.22
CA TYR A 105 -9.28 -15.16 -6.18
C TYR A 105 -10.41 -15.12 -5.13
N ASP A 106 -10.66 -14.00 -4.45
CA ASP A 106 -11.77 -13.91 -3.49
C ASP A 106 -13.13 -13.87 -4.15
N TYR A 107 -13.18 -13.50 -5.40
CA TYR A 107 -14.39 -13.45 -6.21
C TYR A 107 -14.24 -14.35 -7.43
N SER A 108 -14.39 -15.64 -7.21
CA SER A 108 -14.74 -16.56 -8.29
C SER A 108 -16.24 -16.40 -8.59
N ASP A 109 -16.65 -15.36 -9.29
CA ASP A 109 -17.88 -15.45 -10.04
C ASP A 109 -17.59 -16.46 -11.18
N PRO A 110 -18.27 -17.61 -11.23
CA PRO A 110 -18.06 -18.60 -12.29
C PRO A 110 -18.30 -18.03 -13.70
N ARG A 111 -18.88 -16.81 -13.78
CA ARG A 111 -19.11 -16.04 -15.00
C ARG A 111 -17.93 -15.13 -15.37
N ASP A 112 -16.97 -14.92 -14.44
CA ASP A 112 -15.80 -14.07 -14.64
C ASP A 112 -14.56 -14.86 -15.12
N ASN A 113 -14.75 -15.92 -15.89
CA ASN A 113 -13.66 -16.59 -16.61
C ASN A 113 -13.00 -15.72 -17.70
N ASP A 114 -13.37 -14.46 -17.75
CA ASP A 114 -12.83 -13.52 -18.70
C ASP A 114 -11.82 -12.62 -17.98
N TRP A 115 -10.53 -12.89 -18.16
CA TRP A 115 -9.40 -12.04 -17.78
C TRP A 115 -9.48 -10.64 -18.41
N ASN A 116 -10.64 -10.24 -18.92
CA ASN A 116 -10.90 -8.98 -19.55
C ASN A 116 -11.26 -7.91 -18.52
N TYR A 117 -10.25 -7.23 -18.03
CA TYR A 117 -10.27 -6.14 -17.06
C TYR A 117 -11.38 -5.07 -17.28
N ALA A 118 -11.91 -4.96 -18.46
CA ALA A 118 -12.89 -3.91 -18.81
C ALA A 118 -14.32 -4.23 -18.32
N LYS A 119 -14.63 -5.46 -17.92
CA LYS A 119 -15.98 -5.88 -17.54
C LYS A 119 -16.22 -6.13 -16.05
N THR A 120 -15.17 -6.20 -15.24
CA THR A 120 -15.25 -6.62 -13.84
C THR A 120 -15.31 -5.47 -12.83
N THR A 121 -16.00 -4.39 -13.14
CA THR A 121 -16.08 -3.20 -12.27
C THR A 121 -16.81 -3.42 -10.94
N ARG A 122 -17.41 -4.57 -10.70
CA ARG A 122 -18.16 -4.84 -9.45
C ARG A 122 -17.43 -5.65 -8.40
N PHE A 123 -16.40 -6.45 -8.75
CA PHE A 123 -15.80 -7.42 -7.83
C PHE A 123 -14.28 -7.56 -7.98
N SER A 124 -13.61 -6.55 -8.50
CA SER A 124 -12.18 -6.61 -8.68
C SER A 124 -11.45 -6.76 -7.34
N THR A 125 -10.47 -7.63 -7.33
CA THR A 125 -9.37 -7.68 -6.36
C THR A 125 -8.92 -6.26 -6.00
N ARG A 126 -8.76 -5.97 -4.70
CA ARG A 126 -8.41 -4.64 -4.18
C ARG A 126 -7.22 -4.69 -3.24
N HIS A 127 -6.38 -5.68 -3.40
CA HIS A 127 -5.34 -6.04 -2.43
C HIS A 127 -4.05 -5.24 -2.57
N GLU A 128 -3.93 -4.31 -3.50
CA GLU A 128 -2.75 -3.47 -3.61
C GLU A 128 -2.83 -2.30 -2.64
N MET A 129 -1.85 -2.25 -1.73
CA MET A 129 -1.66 -1.14 -0.81
C MET A 129 -0.52 -0.27 -1.32
N LEU A 130 -0.78 1.02 -1.52
CA LEU A 130 0.26 2.01 -1.78
C LEU A 130 1.21 2.08 -0.59
N THR A 131 2.52 2.08 -0.83
CA THR A 131 3.53 2.11 0.22
C THR A 131 4.74 2.97 -0.13
N GLY A 132 5.19 2.95 -1.40
CA GLY A 132 6.36 3.68 -1.85
C GLY A 132 7.66 3.25 -1.17
N THR A 133 7.75 2.01 -0.67
CA THR A 133 8.83 1.58 0.22
C THR A 133 9.49 0.27 -0.24
N GLN A 134 10.73 0.05 0.17
CA GLN A 134 11.44 -1.23 0.08
C GLN A 134 10.88 -2.22 1.11
N THR A 135 11.29 -3.49 1.03
CA THR A 135 10.80 -4.56 1.91
C THR A 135 11.12 -4.32 3.37
N ASP A 136 12.22 -3.65 3.67
CA ASP A 136 12.63 -3.28 5.03
C ASP A 136 11.94 -2.02 5.57
N GLY A 137 11.04 -1.41 4.77
CA GLY A 137 10.31 -0.20 5.14
C GLY A 137 11.07 1.11 4.91
N THR A 138 12.25 1.06 4.26
CA THR A 138 13.00 2.27 3.89
C THR A 138 12.58 2.80 2.52
N ALA A 139 12.84 4.08 2.26
CA ALA A 139 12.62 4.69 0.96
C ALA A 139 13.59 4.13 -0.10
N PHE A 140 13.18 4.16 -1.36
CA PHE A 140 14.08 3.86 -2.47
C PHE A 140 15.14 4.95 -2.63
N THR A 141 16.36 4.56 -3.06
CA THR A 141 17.50 5.45 -3.26
C THR A 141 18.07 5.38 -4.67
N ASP A 142 17.36 4.74 -5.60
CA ASP A 142 17.76 4.52 -6.98
C ASP A 142 17.52 5.72 -7.91
N GLY A 143 16.94 6.80 -7.38
CA GLY A 143 16.62 8.01 -8.13
C GLY A 143 15.35 7.94 -8.99
N ALA A 144 14.65 6.80 -8.98
CA ALA A 144 13.37 6.66 -9.67
C ALA A 144 12.19 7.06 -8.77
N ASP A 145 11.07 7.51 -9.36
CA ASP A 145 9.86 7.84 -8.58
C ASP A 145 9.03 6.59 -8.29
N HIS A 146 9.00 6.18 -7.02
CA HIS A 146 8.20 5.08 -6.49
C HIS A 146 7.01 5.54 -5.64
N THR A 147 6.71 6.83 -5.65
CA THR A 147 5.81 7.47 -4.68
C THR A 147 4.79 8.41 -5.31
N CYS A 148 4.66 8.39 -6.66
CA CYS A 148 3.77 9.32 -7.34
C CYS A 148 4.04 10.78 -6.94
N ASP A 149 5.29 11.23 -7.10
CA ASP A 149 5.75 12.58 -6.76
C ASP A 149 5.48 12.90 -5.26
N ASN A 150 5.98 12.00 -4.41
CA ASN A 150 5.78 12.10 -2.96
C ASN A 150 4.31 12.29 -2.57
N TRP A 151 3.44 11.53 -3.22
CA TRP A 151 1.99 11.47 -2.99
C TRP A 151 1.24 12.75 -3.37
N ASN A 152 1.74 13.46 -4.39
CA ASN A 152 1.14 14.68 -4.94
C ASN A 152 0.77 14.56 -6.43
N SER A 153 0.76 13.34 -6.98
CA SER A 153 0.50 13.13 -8.40
C SER A 153 -0.58 12.08 -8.63
N ASN A 154 -1.53 12.42 -9.51
CA ASN A 154 -2.51 11.49 -10.08
C ASN A 154 -2.34 11.36 -11.61
N LYS A 155 -1.12 11.53 -12.12
CA LYS A 155 -0.84 11.51 -13.55
C LYS A 155 -0.73 10.09 -14.07
N SER A 156 -1.35 9.84 -15.23
CA SER A 156 -1.08 8.64 -16.03
C SER A 156 0.25 8.78 -16.78
N PRO A 157 0.92 7.67 -17.09
CA PRO A 157 2.03 7.66 -18.03
C PRO A 157 1.59 8.19 -19.40
N ALA A 158 2.51 8.72 -20.20
CA ALA A 158 2.24 9.12 -21.57
C ALA A 158 1.72 7.92 -22.40
N PRO A 159 0.78 8.14 -23.32
CA PRO A 159 0.29 7.07 -24.20
C PRO A 159 1.43 6.34 -24.92
N GLY A 160 1.37 5.01 -24.94
CA GLY A 160 2.37 4.17 -25.59
C GLY A 160 3.62 3.88 -24.76
N THR A 161 3.77 4.46 -23.58
CA THR A 161 4.92 4.19 -22.68
C THR A 161 4.69 3.02 -21.74
N SER A 162 3.49 2.50 -21.66
CA SER A 162 3.14 1.34 -20.82
C SER A 162 3.57 0.03 -21.48
N ASN A 163 4.80 -0.41 -21.24
CA ASN A 163 5.36 -1.66 -21.79
C ASN A 163 5.17 -2.90 -20.89
N GLY A 164 4.30 -2.82 -19.89
CA GLY A 164 4.08 -3.92 -18.93
C GLY A 164 5.11 -4.02 -17.82
N ASN A 165 6.21 -3.29 -17.89
CA ASN A 165 7.17 -3.24 -16.80
C ASN A 165 6.61 -2.45 -15.63
N LEU A 166 6.55 -3.08 -14.45
CA LEU A 166 6.01 -2.50 -13.20
C LEU A 166 7.11 -1.90 -12.32
N ASN A 167 8.34 -1.80 -12.84
CA ASN A 167 9.46 -1.18 -12.13
C ASN A 167 9.61 0.27 -12.56
N ALA A 168 9.81 1.17 -11.61
CA ALA A 168 9.94 2.61 -11.82
C ALA A 168 11.19 3.03 -12.61
N ALA A 169 12.14 2.14 -12.80
CA ALA A 169 13.42 2.42 -13.44
C ALA A 169 13.33 2.98 -14.89
N ASP A 170 12.15 2.98 -15.49
CA ASP A 170 11.91 3.54 -16.83
C ASP A 170 11.39 4.99 -16.83
N GLY A 171 11.42 5.66 -15.68
CA GLY A 171 11.04 7.07 -15.54
C GLY A 171 9.53 7.35 -15.59
N ARG A 172 8.68 6.32 -15.56
CA ARG A 172 7.23 6.52 -15.49
C ARG A 172 6.78 6.83 -14.06
N PRO A 173 5.84 7.76 -13.88
CA PRO A 173 5.26 7.97 -12.56
C PRO A 173 4.52 6.71 -12.12
N ASN A 174 4.89 6.17 -10.97
CA ASN A 174 4.21 5.04 -10.34
C ASN A 174 4.33 5.10 -8.82
N ALA A 175 3.65 4.21 -8.13
CA ALA A 175 3.84 3.97 -6.72
C ALA A 175 4.19 2.51 -6.48
N GLN A 176 5.16 2.24 -5.60
CA GLN A 176 5.39 0.90 -5.09
C GLN A 176 4.20 0.47 -4.23
N ILE A 177 3.80 -0.81 -4.36
CA ILE A 177 2.68 -1.40 -3.62
C ILE A 177 3.10 -2.68 -2.92
N GLY A 178 2.30 -3.11 -1.96
CA GLY A 178 2.37 -4.41 -1.32
C GLY A 178 1.01 -5.10 -1.23
N PHE A 179 1.01 -6.38 -0.84
CA PHE A 179 -0.18 -7.23 -0.77
C PHE A 179 -0.47 -7.67 0.67
N PRO A 180 -1.54 -7.18 1.33
CA PRO A 180 -1.90 -7.62 2.67
C PRO A 180 -2.22 -9.12 2.73
N ASP A 181 -2.75 -9.68 1.66
CA ASP A 181 -3.05 -11.12 1.53
C ASP A 181 -1.82 -11.96 1.15
N ARG A 182 -0.67 -11.35 0.91
CA ARG A 182 0.59 -11.97 0.49
C ARG A 182 0.47 -12.85 -0.76
N ASN A 183 -0.52 -12.58 -1.60
CA ASN A 183 -0.77 -13.33 -2.82
C ASN A 183 -0.66 -12.43 -4.06
N GLY A 184 0.51 -12.35 -4.63
CA GLY A 184 0.82 -11.53 -5.80
C GLY A 184 1.41 -12.31 -6.98
N GLY A 185 1.13 -13.62 -7.06
CA GLY A 185 1.55 -14.47 -8.19
C GLY A 185 3.05 -14.73 -8.26
N GLY A 186 3.91 -13.87 -7.83
CA GLY A 186 5.37 -14.03 -7.80
C GLY A 186 6.01 -13.24 -6.67
N SER A 187 5.22 -12.39 -6.02
CA SER A 187 5.65 -11.61 -4.88
C SER A 187 4.64 -11.70 -3.75
N GLY A 188 5.07 -12.14 -2.59
CA GLY A 188 4.28 -12.21 -1.37
C GLY A 188 4.58 -11.07 -0.40
N SER A 189 5.26 -10.01 -0.83
CA SER A 189 5.60 -8.90 0.05
C SER A 189 4.37 -8.08 0.42
N TRP A 190 4.18 -7.87 1.72
CA TRP A 190 3.07 -7.07 2.21
C TRP A 190 3.24 -5.57 1.92
N ASN A 191 4.48 -5.11 1.74
CA ASN A 191 4.79 -3.69 1.60
C ASN A 191 5.60 -3.31 0.36
N SER A 192 6.20 -4.28 -0.37
CA SER A 192 7.04 -3.97 -1.52
C SER A 192 7.01 -5.09 -2.56
N ALA A 193 5.98 -5.13 -3.38
CA ALA A 193 5.77 -6.17 -4.38
C ALA A 193 6.14 -5.72 -5.80
N HIS A 194 5.51 -4.67 -6.30
CA HIS A 194 5.78 -4.07 -7.61
C HIS A 194 5.22 -2.64 -7.69
N GLY A 195 5.49 -1.94 -8.78
CA GLY A 195 4.95 -0.61 -9.04
C GLY A 195 3.56 -0.66 -9.70
N THR A 196 2.77 0.40 -9.52
CA THR A 196 1.51 0.61 -10.24
C THR A 196 1.75 0.92 -11.71
N ARG A 197 0.70 0.86 -12.54
CA ARG A 197 0.78 1.24 -13.97
C ARG A 197 0.83 2.75 -14.20
N GLY A 198 0.64 3.53 -13.16
CA GLY A 198 0.63 4.99 -13.15
C GLY A 198 0.02 5.49 -11.85
N CYS A 199 -0.08 6.80 -11.71
CA CYS A 199 -0.56 7.44 -10.49
C CYS A 199 -2.02 7.85 -10.54
N ALA A 200 -2.66 7.85 -11.72
CA ALA A 200 -4.08 8.19 -11.83
C ALA A 200 -4.96 7.10 -11.19
N GLN A 201 -6.10 7.53 -10.63
CA GLN A 201 -7.07 6.59 -10.06
C GLN A 201 -7.51 5.51 -11.07
N THR A 202 -7.51 5.81 -12.35
CA THR A 202 -7.85 4.88 -13.43
C THR A 202 -6.73 3.91 -13.80
N ASP A 203 -5.49 4.16 -13.33
CA ASP A 203 -4.36 3.28 -13.56
C ASP A 203 -4.24 2.19 -12.50
N LEU A 204 -4.65 2.48 -11.26
CA LEU A 204 -4.54 1.56 -10.14
C LEU A 204 -5.28 0.23 -10.35
N PRO A 205 -6.51 0.21 -10.89
CA PRO A 205 -7.22 -1.05 -11.16
C PRO A 205 -6.56 -1.93 -12.23
N LYS A 206 -5.66 -1.38 -13.02
CA LYS A 206 -4.92 -2.15 -14.05
C LYS A 206 -3.97 -3.20 -13.44
N THR A 207 -3.71 -3.10 -12.14
CA THR A 207 -2.90 -4.04 -11.35
C THR A 207 -3.61 -4.49 -10.06
N HIS A 208 -4.94 -4.32 -9.97
CA HIS A 208 -5.77 -4.70 -8.82
C HIS A 208 -5.74 -3.75 -7.61
N GLY A 209 -5.31 -2.51 -7.79
CA GLY A 209 -5.35 -1.46 -6.77
C GLY A 209 -6.59 -0.58 -6.87
N ILE A 210 -6.92 0.13 -5.80
CA ILE A 210 -7.92 1.20 -5.77
C ILE A 210 -7.45 2.41 -4.95
N GLY A 211 -6.15 2.49 -4.64
CA GLY A 211 -5.58 3.56 -3.82
C GLY A 211 -5.75 3.34 -2.31
N LEU A 212 -5.78 2.09 -1.86
CA LEU A 212 -5.71 1.76 -0.44
C LEU A 212 -4.27 1.88 0.05
N TYR A 213 -4.11 2.12 1.35
CA TYR A 213 -2.82 2.08 2.05
C TYR A 213 -3.03 1.74 3.54
N TYR A 214 -1.96 1.34 4.20
CA TYR A 214 -2.01 0.97 5.61
C TYR A 214 -2.02 2.21 6.50
N CYS A 215 -2.82 2.15 7.57
CA CYS A 215 -2.84 3.13 8.64
C CYS A 215 -2.39 2.48 9.95
N PHE A 216 -1.44 3.07 10.63
CA PHE A 216 -0.90 2.60 11.91
C PHE A 216 -1.15 3.61 13.01
N ALA A 217 -1.58 3.15 14.19
CA ALA A 217 -1.58 3.94 15.40
C ALA A 217 -0.13 4.07 15.92
N ILE A 218 0.31 5.28 16.21
CA ILE A 218 1.71 5.55 16.61
C ILE A 218 1.89 5.67 18.13
N ASN A 219 0.80 5.67 18.89
CA ASN A 219 0.76 5.80 20.37
C ASN A 219 -0.34 4.92 20.98
#